data_70dcbecbbe4563a1a29ac2262efb7950
#
_entry.id   70dcbecbbe4563a1a29ac2262efb7950
#
_cell.length_a   1.000
_cell.length_b   1.000
_cell.length_c   1.000
_cell.angle_alpha   90.00
_cell.angle_beta   90.00
_cell.angle_gamma   90.00
#
_symmetry.space_group_name_H-M   'P 1'
#
loop_
_entity.id
_entity.type
_entity.pdbx_description
1 polymer ?
#
loop_
_entity_poly.entity_id
_entity_poly.type
_entity_poly.pdbx_seq_one_letter_code
_entity_poly.pdbx_strand_id
1 'polypeptide(L)'
;KILLENLLYEKYKIKQITFKNLYDKTNIELTIKVFNYTENKEEHINYINYPDYSVIDIICASCSIPFIFKMYKYKQNYYLDGGIVEKVPDYSDEKYKDNIMLCTIDNTKTMNNSNNFIGYINDIIEIITKKTRIENKNTLLIPVSNDSGFNFNISEESKLEMINLSKTFTGKHIEKYFKGDDN
;
A
#
# COMPACT_ATOMS: atom_id res chain seq x y z
N LYS A 1 -3.74 14.62 -6.41
CA LYS A 1 -2.70 14.81 -7.43
C LYS A 1 -1.95 16.12 -7.20
N ILE A 2 -2.59 17.29 -7.26
CA ILE A 2 -1.98 18.62 -7.12
C ILE A 2 -1.10 18.75 -5.85
N LEU A 3 -1.56 18.25 -4.71
CA LEU A 3 -0.78 18.28 -3.47
C LEU A 3 0.55 17.52 -3.59
N LEU A 4 0.52 16.31 -4.17
CA LEU A 4 1.72 15.50 -4.39
C LEU A 4 2.67 16.15 -5.38
N GLU A 5 2.14 16.75 -6.46
CA GLU A 5 2.93 17.50 -7.44
C GLU A 5 3.68 18.66 -6.77
N ASN A 6 3.01 19.42 -5.91
CA ASN A 6 3.63 20.53 -5.18
C ASN A 6 4.72 20.05 -4.22
N LEU A 7 4.45 19.02 -3.43
CA LEU A 7 5.43 18.46 -2.48
C LEU A 7 6.68 17.94 -3.17
N LEU A 8 6.53 17.20 -4.27
CA LEU A 8 7.67 16.70 -5.04
C LEU A 8 8.41 17.82 -5.77
N TYR A 9 7.67 18.83 -6.27
CA TYR A 9 8.29 19.99 -6.88
C TYR A 9 9.10 20.81 -5.87
N GLU A 10 8.59 21.03 -4.67
CA GLU A 10 9.34 21.72 -3.61
C GLU A 10 10.65 21.01 -3.28
N LYS A 11 10.63 19.69 -3.22
CA LYS A 11 11.80 18.89 -2.86
C LYS A 11 12.79 18.70 -4.01
N TYR A 12 12.32 18.37 -5.19
CA TYR A 12 13.17 17.96 -6.31
C TYR A 12 13.25 18.96 -7.45
N LYS A 13 12.42 20.03 -7.44
CA LYS A 13 12.30 21.07 -8.49
C LYS A 13 11.94 20.52 -9.87
N ILE A 14 11.23 19.40 -9.91
CA ILE A 14 10.73 18.76 -11.13
C ILE A 14 9.21 18.70 -11.06
N LYS A 15 8.52 19.25 -12.06
CA LYS A 15 7.04 19.29 -12.11
C LYS A 15 6.42 17.90 -12.33
N GLN A 16 7.06 17.07 -13.14
CA GLN A 16 6.62 15.72 -13.46
C GLN A 16 7.80 14.77 -13.29
N ILE A 17 7.95 14.23 -12.09
CA ILE A 17 9.03 13.30 -11.80
C ILE A 17 8.68 11.91 -12.35
N THR A 18 9.56 11.35 -13.17
CA THR A 18 9.46 9.97 -13.65
C THR A 18 10.13 9.00 -12.68
N PHE A 19 9.83 7.70 -12.80
CA PHE A 19 10.52 6.68 -12.00
C PHE A 19 12.03 6.72 -12.20
N LYS A 20 12.49 6.93 -13.44
CA LYS A 20 13.93 7.07 -13.73
C LYS A 20 14.52 8.31 -13.06
N ASN A 21 13.86 9.47 -13.17
CA ASN A 21 14.32 10.69 -12.52
C ASN A 21 14.40 10.55 -10.99
N LEU A 22 13.43 9.87 -10.39
CA LEU A 22 13.42 9.63 -8.95
C LEU A 22 14.61 8.75 -8.55
N TYR A 23 14.83 7.65 -9.26
CA TYR A 23 15.95 6.75 -9.02
C TYR A 23 17.30 7.46 -9.16
N ASP A 24 17.51 8.21 -10.25
CA ASP A 24 18.77 8.93 -10.51
C ASP A 24 19.08 9.98 -9.42
N LYS A 25 18.06 10.54 -8.79
CA LYS A 25 18.24 11.53 -7.71
C LYS A 25 18.43 10.93 -6.33
N THR A 26 17.85 9.77 -6.08
CA THR A 26 17.77 9.21 -4.72
C THR A 26 18.54 7.91 -4.53
N ASN A 27 18.84 7.23 -5.64
CA ASN A 27 19.34 5.85 -5.67
C ASN A 27 18.42 4.86 -4.92
N ILE A 28 17.13 5.21 -4.81
CA ILE A 28 16.10 4.38 -4.18
C ILE A 28 15.20 3.81 -5.25
N GLU A 29 15.07 2.49 -5.29
CA GLU A 29 14.10 1.81 -6.15
C GLU A 29 12.71 1.94 -5.54
N LEU A 30 11.82 2.66 -6.24
CA LEU A 30 10.41 2.71 -5.91
C LEU A 30 9.65 1.77 -6.85
N THR A 31 8.92 0.83 -6.28
CA THR A 31 7.99 -0.02 -7.03
C THR A 31 6.56 0.23 -6.54
N ILE A 32 5.65 0.50 -7.46
CA ILE A 32 4.24 0.73 -7.17
C ILE A 32 3.42 -0.33 -7.88
N LYS A 33 2.55 -1.00 -7.12
CA LYS A 33 1.63 -1.99 -7.61
C LYS A 33 0.34 -1.34 -8.09
N VAL A 34 -0.11 -1.72 -9.28
CA VAL A 34 -1.39 -1.30 -9.87
C VAL A 34 -2.05 -2.48 -10.57
N PHE A 35 -3.36 -2.41 -10.75
CA PHE A 35 -4.08 -3.33 -11.63
C PHE A 35 -4.37 -2.63 -12.97
N ASN A 36 -3.74 -3.10 -14.05
CA ASN A 36 -4.04 -2.63 -15.40
C ASN A 36 -5.36 -3.27 -15.88
N TYR A 37 -6.44 -2.50 -15.78
CA TYR A 37 -7.79 -2.96 -16.17
C TYR A 37 -7.89 -3.23 -17.68
N THR A 38 -7.22 -2.44 -18.49
CA THR A 38 -7.25 -2.58 -19.96
C THR A 38 -6.63 -3.91 -20.41
N GLU A 39 -5.53 -4.30 -19.79
CA GLU A 39 -4.80 -5.53 -20.11
C GLU A 39 -5.15 -6.69 -19.17
N ASN A 40 -6.04 -6.45 -18.21
CA ASN A 40 -6.50 -7.42 -17.20
C ASN A 40 -5.34 -8.14 -16.49
N LYS A 41 -4.36 -7.36 -16.01
CA LYS A 41 -3.18 -7.89 -15.32
C LYS A 41 -2.71 -6.98 -14.20
N GLU A 42 -2.06 -7.58 -13.22
CA GLU A 42 -1.29 -6.88 -12.21
C GLU A 42 0.04 -6.38 -12.79
N GLU A 43 0.42 -5.16 -12.45
CA GLU A 43 1.69 -4.57 -12.85
C GLU A 43 2.41 -3.97 -11.65
N HIS A 44 3.71 -4.25 -11.57
CA HIS A 44 4.64 -3.61 -10.65
C HIS A 44 5.45 -2.59 -11.41
N ILE A 45 5.08 -1.33 -11.26
CA ILE A 45 5.68 -0.20 -12.00
C ILE A 45 6.90 0.33 -11.25
N ASN A 46 8.06 0.32 -11.90
CA ASN A 46 9.31 0.85 -11.37
C ASN A 46 10.20 1.43 -12.48
N TYR A 47 11.40 1.93 -12.12
CA TYR A 47 12.31 2.56 -13.07
C TYR A 47 12.92 1.59 -14.10
N ILE A 48 12.90 0.27 -13.84
CA ILE A 48 13.47 -0.74 -14.73
C ILE A 48 12.52 -1.02 -15.89
N ASN A 49 11.25 -1.28 -15.56
CA ASN A 49 10.26 -1.68 -16.57
C ASN A 49 9.46 -0.50 -17.17
N TYR A 50 9.31 0.61 -16.42
CA TYR A 50 8.56 1.79 -16.84
C TYR A 50 9.29 3.11 -16.49
N PRO A 51 10.54 3.33 -16.98
CA PRO A 51 11.39 4.45 -16.57
C PRO A 51 10.73 5.82 -16.78
N ASP A 52 9.95 5.98 -17.85
CA ASP A 52 9.34 7.25 -18.27
C ASP A 52 7.91 7.46 -17.72
N TYR A 53 7.44 6.55 -16.86
CA TYR A 53 6.14 6.75 -16.23
C TYR A 53 6.23 7.80 -15.12
N SER A 54 5.18 8.62 -15.02
CA SER A 54 5.06 9.61 -13.94
C SER A 54 4.79 8.91 -12.62
N VAL A 55 5.64 9.15 -11.64
CA VAL A 55 5.46 8.60 -10.27
C VAL A 55 4.12 9.01 -9.70
N ILE A 56 3.74 10.28 -9.86
CA ILE A 56 2.49 10.81 -9.30
C ILE A 56 1.26 10.18 -9.95
N ASP A 57 1.29 10.01 -11.28
CA ASP A 57 0.17 9.40 -11.98
C ASP A 57 -0.02 7.94 -11.56
N ILE A 58 1.08 7.21 -11.37
CA ILE A 58 1.02 5.82 -10.90
C ILE A 58 0.60 5.72 -9.43
N ILE A 59 1.01 6.66 -8.55
CA ILE A 59 0.46 6.75 -7.20
C ILE A 59 -1.06 6.97 -7.25
N CYS A 60 -1.53 7.90 -8.08
CA CYS A 60 -2.98 8.12 -8.24
C CYS A 60 -3.70 6.89 -8.79
N ALA A 61 -3.09 6.16 -9.71
CA ALA A 61 -3.60 4.89 -10.22
C ALA A 61 -3.71 3.84 -9.12
N SER A 62 -2.65 3.68 -8.32
CA SER A 62 -2.60 2.73 -7.19
C SER A 62 -3.54 3.08 -6.03
N CYS A 63 -4.08 4.29 -6.01
CA CYS A 63 -5.10 4.71 -5.04
C CYS A 63 -6.52 4.72 -5.64
N SER A 64 -6.71 4.23 -6.86
CA SER A 64 -8.01 4.25 -7.54
C SER A 64 -8.87 3.05 -7.14
N ILE A 65 -9.36 3.09 -5.91
CA ILE A 65 -10.18 2.03 -5.31
C ILE A 65 -11.53 1.97 -6.05
N PRO A 66 -11.95 0.79 -6.55
CA PRO A 66 -13.22 0.61 -7.22
C PRO A 66 -14.39 1.09 -6.38
N PHE A 67 -15.40 1.60 -7.04
CA PHE A 67 -16.63 2.16 -6.47
C PHE A 67 -16.46 3.46 -5.66
N ILE A 68 -15.26 3.76 -5.16
CA ILE A 68 -14.95 5.01 -4.44
C ILE A 68 -14.38 6.04 -5.42
N PHE A 69 -13.46 5.62 -6.25
CA PHE A 69 -12.84 6.47 -7.27
C PHE A 69 -13.09 5.94 -8.68
N LYS A 70 -13.03 6.84 -9.65
CA LYS A 70 -13.01 6.45 -11.06
C LYS A 70 -11.69 5.77 -11.38
N MET A 71 -11.73 4.82 -12.32
CA MET A 71 -10.52 4.25 -12.91
C MET A 71 -9.58 5.36 -13.38
N TYR A 72 -8.31 5.24 -13.06
CA TYR A 72 -7.33 6.23 -13.46
C TYR A 72 -6.84 5.97 -14.88
N LYS A 73 -7.09 6.93 -15.77
CA LYS A 73 -6.58 6.84 -17.15
C LYS A 73 -5.18 7.40 -17.21
N TYR A 74 -4.21 6.58 -17.60
CA TYR A 74 -2.85 7.03 -17.85
C TYR A 74 -2.34 6.44 -19.17
N LYS A 75 -1.84 7.31 -20.04
CA LYS A 75 -1.53 6.96 -21.45
C LYS A 75 -2.75 6.32 -22.13
N GLN A 76 -2.63 5.10 -22.62
CA GLN A 76 -3.69 4.38 -23.31
C GLN A 76 -4.47 3.40 -22.40
N ASN A 77 -4.03 3.23 -21.14
CA ASN A 77 -4.57 2.24 -20.24
C ASN A 77 -5.41 2.87 -19.12
N TYR A 78 -6.34 2.07 -18.60
CA TYR A 78 -7.10 2.33 -17.37
C TYR A 78 -6.53 1.48 -16.25
N TYR A 79 -6.37 2.10 -15.08
CA TYR A 79 -5.80 1.47 -13.90
C TYR A 79 -6.73 1.53 -12.71
N LEU A 80 -6.62 0.54 -11.86
CA LEU A 80 -7.27 0.44 -10.56
C LEU A 80 -6.21 0.20 -9.47
N ASP A 81 -6.64 0.35 -8.22
CA ASP A 81 -5.82 0.04 -7.05
C ASP A 81 -5.28 -1.39 -7.12
N GLY A 82 -3.98 -1.57 -6.95
CA GLY A 82 -3.34 -2.88 -6.96
C GLY A 82 -3.74 -3.79 -5.79
N GLY A 83 -4.28 -3.21 -4.73
CA GLY A 83 -4.79 -3.95 -3.57
C GLY A 83 -6.05 -4.77 -3.84
N ILE A 84 -6.69 -4.61 -5.01
CA ILE A 84 -7.86 -5.41 -5.40
C ILE A 84 -7.50 -6.89 -5.58
N VAL A 85 -6.34 -7.16 -6.18
CA VAL A 85 -5.89 -8.53 -6.47
C VAL A 85 -5.15 -9.10 -5.28
N GLU A 86 -4.29 -8.30 -4.68
CA GLU A 86 -3.51 -8.69 -3.51
C GLU A 86 -3.17 -7.48 -2.66
N LYS A 87 -3.60 -7.50 -1.40
CA LYS A 87 -3.36 -6.39 -0.46
C LYS A 87 -1.88 -6.20 -0.13
N VAL A 88 -1.11 -7.27 -0.22
CA VAL A 88 0.30 -7.32 0.16
C VAL A 88 1.10 -7.87 -1.01
N PRO A 89 2.09 -7.13 -1.53
CA PRO A 89 2.99 -7.66 -2.54
C PRO A 89 3.70 -8.91 -2.02
N ASP A 90 3.88 -9.90 -2.90
CA ASP A 90 4.68 -11.08 -2.58
C ASP A 90 6.17 -10.69 -2.61
N TYR A 91 6.82 -10.73 -1.44
CA TYR A 91 8.25 -10.49 -1.28
C TYR A 91 9.03 -11.79 -1.05
N SER A 92 8.50 -12.92 -1.50
CA SER A 92 9.20 -14.22 -1.44
C SER A 92 10.44 -14.27 -2.35
N ASP A 93 10.62 -13.27 -3.21
CA ASP A 93 11.80 -13.15 -4.06
C ASP A 93 13.07 -13.01 -3.21
N GLU A 94 14.08 -13.82 -3.52
CA GLU A 94 15.37 -13.85 -2.82
C GLU A 94 16.05 -12.47 -2.74
N LYS A 95 15.77 -11.59 -3.70
CA LYS A 95 16.21 -10.20 -3.73
C LYS A 95 15.78 -9.42 -2.47
N TYR A 96 14.68 -9.79 -1.84
CA TYR A 96 14.10 -9.07 -0.70
C TYR A 96 14.22 -9.80 0.64
N LYS A 97 14.88 -10.99 0.69
CA LYS A 97 14.96 -11.83 1.89
C LYS A 97 15.61 -11.13 3.10
N ASP A 98 16.52 -10.19 2.85
CA ASP A 98 17.24 -9.42 3.88
C ASP A 98 16.68 -7.99 4.04
N ASN A 99 15.68 -7.61 3.25
CA ASN A 99 15.05 -6.30 3.30
C ASN A 99 13.71 -6.39 4.00
N ILE A 100 13.47 -5.46 4.79
CA ILE A 100 12.37 -5.29 5.70
C ILE A 100 11.15 -4.86 4.90
N MET A 101 10.16 -5.48 5.14
CA MET A 101 9.18 -5.33 6.11
C MET A 101 7.96 -4.58 5.63
N LEU A 102 6.99 -5.29 5.43
CA LEU A 102 5.69 -4.78 5.16
C LEU A 102 4.87 -4.72 6.44
N CYS A 103 4.38 -3.54 6.76
CA CYS A 103 3.32 -3.38 7.74
C CYS A 103 1.99 -3.63 7.06
N THR A 104 1.30 -4.68 7.43
CA THR A 104 -0.10 -4.85 7.05
C THR A 104 -0.98 -4.54 8.24
N ILE A 105 -2.07 -3.84 7.98
CA ILE A 105 -3.11 -3.60 8.95
C ILE A 105 -4.04 -4.81 8.89
N ASP A 106 -4.11 -5.58 9.96
CA ASP A 106 -5.06 -6.65 10.09
C ASP A 106 -6.29 -6.13 10.83
N ASN A 107 -7.36 -5.93 10.08
CA ASN A 107 -8.66 -5.62 10.66
C ASN A 107 -9.26 -6.95 11.13
N THR A 108 -9.20 -7.22 12.43
CA THR A 108 -9.89 -8.36 13.06
C THR A 108 -11.41 -8.19 13.05
N LYS A 109 -11.96 -7.41 12.15
CA LYS A 109 -13.38 -7.18 12.04
C LYS A 109 -14.12 -8.47 11.75
N THR A 110 -14.93 -8.89 12.71
CA THR A 110 -16.16 -9.62 12.42
C THR A 110 -17.00 -8.75 11.48
N MET A 111 -17.47 -9.32 10.37
CA MET A 111 -18.40 -8.66 9.45
C MET A 111 -19.54 -8.06 10.26
N ASN A 112 -19.50 -6.78 10.49
CA ASN A 112 -20.64 -6.06 11.03
C ASN A 112 -21.53 -5.77 9.84
N ASN A 113 -22.79 -6.21 9.91
CA ASN A 113 -23.82 -5.85 8.93
C ASN A 113 -23.74 -4.35 8.65
N SER A 114 -23.01 -4.00 7.58
CA SER A 114 -22.92 -2.62 7.16
C SER A 114 -24.26 -2.24 6.53
N ASN A 115 -25.02 -1.44 7.27
CA ASN A 115 -26.35 -0.99 6.84
C ASN A 115 -26.29 0.04 5.70
N ASN A 116 -25.11 0.30 5.11
CA ASN A 116 -24.95 1.22 3.99
C ASN A 116 -24.18 0.58 2.82
N PHE A 117 -24.46 1.09 1.62
CA PHE A 117 -23.92 0.56 0.37
C PHE A 117 -22.36 0.52 0.34
N ILE A 118 -21.71 1.56 0.85
CA ILE A 118 -20.24 1.62 0.88
C ILE A 118 -19.66 0.56 1.80
N GLY A 119 -20.26 0.35 2.97
CA GLY A 119 -19.87 -0.72 3.87
C GLY A 119 -20.04 -2.10 3.24
N TYR A 120 -21.17 -2.35 2.56
CA TYR A 120 -21.40 -3.59 1.83
C TYR A 120 -20.32 -3.85 0.73
N ILE A 121 -19.99 -2.83 -0.04
CA ILE A 121 -18.90 -2.94 -1.04
C ILE A 121 -17.56 -3.24 -0.38
N ASN A 122 -17.26 -2.62 0.74
CA ASN A 122 -16.04 -2.90 1.51
C ASN A 122 -15.99 -4.34 1.98
N ASP A 123 -17.09 -4.85 2.52
CA ASP A 123 -17.19 -6.24 2.97
C ASP A 123 -16.95 -7.21 1.80
N ILE A 124 -17.52 -6.92 0.60
CA ILE A 124 -17.27 -7.72 -0.62
C ILE A 124 -15.80 -7.67 -1.03
N ILE A 125 -15.19 -6.48 -1.08
CA ILE A 125 -13.77 -6.34 -1.42
C ILE A 125 -12.92 -7.12 -0.42
N GLU A 126 -13.25 -7.06 0.86
CA GLU A 126 -12.54 -7.79 1.90
C GLU A 126 -12.67 -9.30 1.75
N ILE A 127 -13.86 -9.81 1.42
CA ILE A 127 -14.10 -11.23 1.15
C ILE A 127 -13.25 -11.70 -0.04
N ILE A 128 -13.29 -10.96 -1.14
CA ILE A 128 -12.59 -11.32 -2.39
C ILE A 128 -11.07 -11.27 -2.21
N THR A 129 -10.58 -10.29 -1.43
CA THR A 129 -9.14 -10.07 -1.22
C THR A 129 -8.60 -10.74 0.04
N LYS A 130 -9.43 -11.56 0.73
CA LYS A 130 -9.05 -12.24 1.97
C LYS A 130 -8.08 -13.39 1.67
N LYS A 131 -6.81 -13.06 1.51
CA LYS A 131 -5.74 -14.06 1.61
C LYS A 131 -5.32 -14.22 3.07
N THR A 132 -5.05 -15.47 3.47
CA THR A 132 -4.53 -15.77 4.82
C THR A 132 -3.18 -15.07 4.96
N ARG A 133 -3.12 -14.06 5.83
CA ARG A 133 -1.88 -13.35 6.11
C ARG A 133 -1.10 -14.15 7.13
N ILE A 134 0.13 -14.45 6.83
CA ILE A 134 1.04 -15.18 7.74
C ILE A 134 2.10 -14.19 8.20
N GLU A 135 2.19 -13.99 9.51
CA GLU A 135 3.30 -13.25 10.10
C GLU A 135 4.60 -14.04 9.89
N ASN A 136 5.61 -13.40 9.36
CA ASN A 136 6.95 -13.96 9.16
C ASN A 136 8.01 -12.88 9.38
N LYS A 137 9.30 -13.22 9.24
CA LYS A 137 10.41 -12.25 9.40
C LYS A 137 10.22 -10.96 8.62
N ASN A 138 9.65 -11.04 7.43
CA ASN A 138 9.48 -9.92 6.50
C ASN A 138 8.06 -9.31 6.55
N THR A 139 7.14 -9.86 7.35
CA THR A 139 5.75 -9.40 7.42
C THR A 139 5.34 -9.16 8.85
N LEU A 140 5.14 -7.89 9.20
CA LEU A 140 4.61 -7.48 10.49
C LEU A 140 3.09 -7.25 10.36
N LEU A 141 2.30 -7.94 11.18
CA LEU A 141 0.87 -7.75 11.28
C LEU A 141 0.54 -6.85 12.46
N ILE A 142 -0.09 -5.71 12.19
CA ILE A 142 -0.55 -4.79 13.24
C ILE A 142 -2.08 -4.86 13.26
N PRO A 143 -2.68 -5.39 14.34
CA PRO A 143 -4.14 -5.37 14.47
C PRO A 143 -4.62 -3.95 14.71
N VAL A 144 -5.58 -3.50 13.91
CA VAL A 144 -6.23 -2.21 14.09
C VAL A 144 -7.67 -2.46 14.50
N SER A 145 -8.03 -2.00 15.69
CA SER A 145 -9.39 -2.11 16.18
C SER A 145 -10.31 -1.09 15.51
N ASN A 146 -11.43 -1.58 14.99
CA ASN A 146 -12.69 -0.85 14.75
C ASN A 146 -12.80 0.21 13.65
N ASP A 147 -11.75 0.75 13.08
CA ASP A 147 -11.93 1.73 12.02
C ASP A 147 -11.74 1.10 10.64
N SER A 148 -12.78 1.21 9.82
CA SER A 148 -12.65 0.86 8.40
C SER A 148 -11.54 1.69 7.79
N GLY A 149 -10.70 1.11 6.92
CA GLY A 149 -9.64 1.82 6.20
C GLY A 149 -10.15 3.02 5.38
N PHE A 150 -11.44 3.30 5.41
CA PHE A 150 -12.13 4.41 4.75
C PHE A 150 -12.65 5.46 5.74
N ASN A 151 -12.34 5.36 7.03
CA ASN A 151 -12.65 6.42 7.98
C ASN A 151 -11.60 7.53 7.87
N PHE A 152 -11.92 8.58 7.10
CA PHE A 152 -11.03 9.74 6.92
C PHE A 152 -11.11 10.74 8.09
N ASN A 153 -12.02 10.53 9.06
CA ASN A 153 -12.22 11.38 10.23
C ASN A 153 -11.75 10.71 11.52
N ILE A 154 -10.54 10.13 11.50
CA ILE A 154 -9.94 9.50 12.69
C ILE A 154 -9.59 10.60 13.70
N SER A 155 -10.03 10.43 14.96
CA SER A 155 -9.69 11.34 16.06
C SER A 155 -8.19 11.30 16.38
N GLU A 156 -7.67 12.39 16.97
CA GLU A 156 -6.26 12.43 17.42
C GLU A 156 -5.96 11.35 18.46
N GLU A 157 -6.92 11.05 19.31
CA GLU A 157 -6.81 9.99 20.32
C GLU A 157 -6.66 8.61 19.66
N SER A 158 -7.52 8.29 18.69
CA SER A 158 -7.41 7.04 17.91
C SER A 158 -6.08 6.94 17.14
N LYS A 159 -5.59 8.05 16.60
CA LYS A 159 -4.26 8.07 15.94
C LYS A 159 -3.13 7.74 16.91
N LEU A 160 -3.16 8.32 18.11
CA LEU A 160 -2.16 8.05 19.16
C LEU A 160 -2.22 6.59 19.62
N GLU A 161 -3.42 6.04 19.78
CA GLU A 161 -3.61 4.65 20.14
C GLU A 161 -3.01 3.72 19.05
N MET A 162 -3.29 3.98 17.77
CA MET A 162 -2.73 3.23 16.64
C MET A 162 -1.19 3.30 16.62
N ILE A 163 -0.61 4.48 16.89
CA ILE A 163 0.85 4.66 16.96
C ILE A 163 1.46 3.82 18.10
N ASN A 164 0.85 3.85 19.28
CA ASN A 164 1.34 3.10 20.44
C ASN A 164 1.22 1.59 20.24
N LEU A 165 0.10 1.16 19.66
CA LEU A 165 -0.12 -0.22 19.29
C LEU A 165 0.94 -0.69 18.27
N SER A 166 1.19 0.10 17.22
CA SER A 166 2.21 -0.18 16.21
C SER A 166 3.60 -0.33 16.81
N LYS A 167 4.01 0.57 17.73
CA LYS A 167 5.29 0.47 18.44
C LYS A 167 5.42 -0.85 19.22
N THR A 168 4.35 -1.24 19.92
CA THR A 168 4.32 -2.47 20.71
C THR A 168 4.47 -3.71 19.84
N PHE A 169 3.74 -3.80 18.73
CA PHE A 169 3.82 -4.93 17.82
C PHE A 169 5.16 -4.96 17.08
N THR A 170 5.70 -3.83 16.67
CA THR A 170 7.02 -3.73 16.06
C THR A 170 8.10 -4.21 17.03
N GLY A 171 8.05 -3.78 18.29
CA GLY A 171 9.00 -4.24 19.33
C GLY A 171 8.99 -5.77 19.49
N LYS A 172 7.80 -6.36 19.63
CA LYS A 172 7.65 -7.83 19.73
C LYS A 172 8.16 -8.55 18.49
N HIS A 173 7.89 -8.01 17.29
CA HIS A 173 8.35 -8.60 16.05
C HIS A 173 9.88 -8.59 15.94
N ILE A 174 10.51 -7.46 16.28
CA ILE A 174 11.98 -7.35 16.32
C ILE A 174 12.58 -8.33 17.32
N GLU A 175 12.02 -8.45 18.51
CA GLU A 175 12.48 -9.42 19.52
C GLU A 175 12.37 -10.85 19.02
N LYS A 176 11.26 -11.19 18.37
CA LYS A 176 10.98 -12.56 17.89
C LYS A 176 11.89 -12.99 16.74
N TYR A 177 12.17 -12.10 15.80
CA TYR A 177 12.80 -12.47 14.53
C TYR A 177 14.23 -11.93 14.34
N PHE A 178 14.66 -10.95 15.14
CA PHE A 178 15.96 -10.27 14.95
C PHE A 178 16.85 -10.22 16.19
N LYS A 179 16.31 -10.55 17.40
CA LYS A 179 17.11 -10.60 18.63
C LYS A 179 17.31 -12.03 19.17
N GLY A 180 16.83 -13.05 18.47
CA GLY A 180 16.87 -14.45 18.94
C GLY A 180 18.15 -15.22 18.63
N ASP A 181 19.12 -14.69 17.94
CA ASP A 181 20.32 -15.39 17.47
C ASP A 181 21.61 -15.04 18.22
N ASP A 182 21.53 -14.39 19.39
CA ASP A 182 22.70 -14.08 20.23
C ASP A 182 22.87 -15.08 21.40
N ASN A 183 22.66 -16.39 21.15
CA ASN A 183 23.06 -17.47 22.08
C ASN A 183 23.75 -18.62 21.36
#